data_e7614b987054f54ff79c2cdc4e1a3227
#
_entry.id   e7614b987054f54ff79c2cdc4e1a3227
#
_cell.length_a   1.000
_cell.length_b   1.000
_cell.length_c   1.000
_cell.angle_alpha   90.00
_cell.angle_beta   90.00
_cell.angle_gamma   90.00
#
_symmetry.space_group_name_H-M   'P 1'
#
loop_
_entity.id
_entity.type
_entity.pdbx_description
1 polymer ?
#
loop_
_entity_poly.entity_id
_entity_poly.type
_entity_poly.pdbx_seq_one_letter_code
_entity_poly.pdbx_strand_id
1 'polypeptide(L)' 'MQRLIDEQVPVRVRMSDNQEAEGIIEFYDARFVRLTRQGAPNLFLFKQDLKYLYELV' A
#
# COMPACT_ATOMS: atom_id res chain seq x y z
N MET A 1 5.03 -9.92 1.46
CA MET A 1 4.47 -8.90 0.53
C MET A 1 4.34 -9.38 -0.91
N GLN A 2 5.17 -10.31 -1.30
CA GLN A 2 5.12 -10.77 -2.69
C GLN A 2 3.76 -11.37 -3.05
N ARG A 3 3.13 -12.08 -2.11
CA ARG A 3 1.80 -12.64 -2.33
C ARG A 3 0.77 -11.55 -2.64
N LEU A 4 0.86 -10.42 -1.95
CA LEU A 4 -0.09 -9.32 -2.17
C LEU A 4 0.02 -8.77 -3.58
N ILE A 5 1.24 -8.75 -4.12
CA ILE A 5 1.46 -8.30 -5.50
C ILE A 5 0.94 -9.35 -6.49
N ASP A 6 1.33 -10.59 -6.31
CA ASP A 6 1.02 -11.66 -7.26
C ASP A 6 -0.47 -11.91 -7.35
N GLU A 7 -1.17 -11.85 -6.24
CA GLU A 7 -2.60 -12.11 -6.18
C GLU A 7 -3.45 -10.86 -6.26
N GLN A 8 -2.81 -9.68 -6.34
CA GLN A 8 -3.49 -8.39 -6.43
C GLN A 8 -4.49 -8.21 -5.29
N VAL A 9 -4.05 -8.52 -4.08
CA VAL A 9 -4.90 -8.46 -2.90
C VAL A 9 -5.08 -7.00 -2.49
N PRO A 10 -6.32 -6.53 -2.34
CA PRO A 10 -6.55 -5.16 -1.86
C PRO A 10 -6.10 -5.03 -0.42
N VAL A 11 -5.46 -3.90 -0.14
CA VAL A 11 -4.95 -3.61 1.20
C VAL A 11 -5.36 -2.21 1.63
N ARG A 12 -5.34 -1.98 2.94
CA ARG A 12 -5.48 -0.65 3.51
C ARG A 12 -4.23 -0.33 4.28
N VAL A 13 -3.72 0.87 4.08
CA VAL A 13 -2.53 1.34 4.78
C VAL A 13 -2.90 2.54 5.65
N ARG A 14 -2.25 2.66 6.79
CA ARG A 14 -2.37 3.84 7.63
C ARG A 14 -1.00 4.46 7.78
N MET A 15 -0.94 5.76 7.54
CA MET A 15 0.28 6.53 7.65
C MET A 15 0.50 7.02 9.07
N SER A 16 1.71 7.48 9.34
CA SER A 16 2.05 8.01 10.65
C SER A 16 1.26 9.27 11.01
N ASP A 17 0.72 9.97 10.02
CA ASP A 17 -0.15 11.13 10.25
C ASP A 17 -1.62 10.76 10.36
N ASN A 18 -1.93 9.48 10.48
CA ASN A 18 -3.27 8.91 10.62
C ASN A 18 -4.12 8.97 9.36
N GLN A 19 -3.53 9.32 8.23
CA GLN A 19 -4.25 9.21 6.96
C GLN A 19 -4.27 7.77 6.49
N GLU A 20 -5.33 7.41 5.79
CA GLU A 20 -5.49 6.05 5.27
C GLU A 20 -5.64 6.06 3.77
N ALA A 21 -5.20 4.99 3.14
CA ALA A 21 -5.38 4.78 1.71
C ALA A 21 -5.63 3.31 1.45
N GLU A 22 -6.35 3.03 0.37
CA GLU A 22 -6.66 1.66 -0.03
C GLU A 22 -6.22 1.46 -1.47
N GLY A 23 -5.80 0.25 -1.78
CA GLY A 23 -5.40 -0.07 -3.12
C GLY A 23 -4.71 -1.41 -3.18
N ILE A 24 -4.00 -1.64 -4.28
CA ILE A 24 -3.28 -2.88 -4.52
C ILE A 24 -1.80 -2.54 -4.60
N ILE A 25 -0.98 -3.30 -3.89
CA ILE A 25 0.46 -3.12 -3.95
C ILE A 25 0.93 -3.61 -5.31
N GLU A 26 1.53 -2.71 -6.09
CA GLU A 26 2.02 -3.04 -7.41
C GLU A 26 3.51 -3.32 -7.40
N PHE A 27 4.22 -2.67 -6.49
CA PHE A 27 5.68 -2.77 -6.40
C PHE A 27 6.13 -2.34 -5.02
N TYR A 28 7.22 -2.94 -4.54
CA TYR A 28 7.83 -2.48 -3.29
C TYR A 28 9.34 -2.73 -3.35
N ASP A 29 10.07 -1.96 -2.55
CA ASP A 29 11.50 -2.18 -2.36
C ASP A 29 11.85 -1.94 -0.89
N ALA A 30 13.16 -1.73 -0.60
CA ALA A 30 13.60 -1.56 0.77
C ALA A 30 13.07 -0.29 1.43
N ARG A 31 12.67 0.70 0.63
CA ARG A 31 12.33 2.03 1.16
C ARG A 31 10.86 2.41 0.97
N PHE A 32 10.23 1.97 -0.11
CA PHE A 32 8.87 2.43 -0.37
C PHE A 32 8.01 1.34 -1.00
N VAL A 33 6.72 1.63 -1.03
CA VAL A 33 5.69 0.78 -1.61
C VAL A 33 4.93 1.62 -2.61
N ARG A 34 4.68 1.08 -3.80
CA ARG A 34 3.82 1.71 -4.78
C ARG A 34 2.43 1.10 -4.69
N LEU A 35 1.45 1.94 -4.41
CA LEU A 35 0.07 1.51 -4.26
C LEU A 35 -0.75 2.00 -5.43
N THR A 36 -1.41 1.07 -6.15
CA THR A 36 -2.30 1.40 -7.25
C THR A 36 -3.70 1.54 -6.70
N ARG A 37 -4.31 2.72 -6.92
CA ARG A 37 -5.65 3.00 -6.44
C ARG A 37 -6.61 3.07 -7.60
N GLN A 38 -7.80 2.53 -7.41
CA GLN A 38 -8.83 2.59 -8.42
C GLN A 38 -9.46 3.98 -8.43
N GLY A 39 -9.47 4.61 -9.60
CA GLY A 39 -10.08 5.92 -9.75
C GLY A 39 -9.27 7.07 -9.21
N ALA A 40 -7.99 6.84 -8.86
CA ALA A 40 -7.11 7.86 -8.30
C ALA A 40 -5.68 7.59 -8.74
N PRO A 41 -4.80 8.60 -8.67
CA PRO A 41 -3.39 8.40 -9.02
C PRO A 41 -2.71 7.40 -8.09
N ASN A 42 -1.68 6.73 -8.59
CA ASN A 42 -0.86 5.84 -7.78
C ASN A 42 -0.16 6.61 -6.68
N LEU A 43 0.02 5.95 -5.55
CA LEU A 43 0.74 6.54 -4.42
C LEU A 43 2.08 5.86 -4.23
N PHE A 44 3.10 6.66 -3.92
CA PHE A 44 4.39 6.16 -3.47
C PHE A 44 4.47 6.42 -1.98
N LEU A 45 4.56 5.35 -1.19
CA LEU A 45 4.53 5.43 0.26
C LEU A 45 5.87 4.97 0.80
N PHE A 46 6.55 5.84 1.55
CA PHE A 46 7.77 5.44 2.20
C PHE A 46 7.44 4.52 3.37
N LYS A 47 8.15 3.41 3.47
CA LYS A 47 7.89 2.43 4.52
C LYS A 47 8.04 3.04 5.92
N GLN A 48 8.95 3.99 6.08
CA GLN A 48 9.14 4.65 7.37
C GLN A 48 7.92 5.45 7.81
N ASP A 49 7.07 5.85 6.85
CA ASP A 49 5.86 6.60 7.14
C ASP A 49 4.64 5.71 7.31
N LEU A 50 4.77 4.43 7.08
CA LEU A 50 3.67 3.48 7.26
C LEU A 50 3.55 3.09 8.71
N LYS A 51 2.37 3.29 9.28
CA LYS A 51 2.09 2.84 10.63
C LYS A 51 1.73 1.36 10.64
N TYR A 52 0.83 0.98 9.73
CA TYR A 52 0.54 -0.43 9.49
C TYR A 52 -0.16 -0.61 8.15
N LEU A 53 -0.19 -1.87 7.73
CA LEU A 53 -0.82 -2.27 6.47
C LEU A 53 -1.55 -3.58 6.74
N TYR A 54 -2.77 -3.72 6.23
CA TYR A 54 -3.51 -4.96 6.39
C TYR A 54 -4.35 -5.26 5.17
N GLU A 55 -4.65 -6.55 5.00
CA GLU A 55 -5.44 -7.01 3.87
C GLU A 55 -6.92 -6.74 4.09
N LEU A 56 -7.59 -6.34 3.01
CA LEU A 56 -9.04 -6.20 3.00
C LEU A 56 -9.62 -7.51 2.46
N VAL A 57 -10.23 -8.27 3.32
CA VAL A 57 -10.81 -9.56 2.95
C VAL A 57 -12.31 -9.55 3.06
#